data_d2364e2db9e5b5dce22abb6b728239c1
#
_entry.id   d2364e2db9e5b5dce22abb6b728239c1
#
_cell.length_a   1.000
_cell.length_b   1.000
_cell.length_c   1.000
_cell.angle_alpha   90.00
_cell.angle_beta   90.00
_cell.angle_gamma   90.00
#
_symmetry.space_group_name_H-M   'P 1'
#
loop_
_entity.id
_entity.type
_entity.pdbx_description
1 polymer ?
#
loop_
_entity_poly.entity_id
_entity_poly.type
_entity_poly.pdbx_seq_one_letter_code
_entity_poly.pdbx_strand_id
1 'polypeptide(L)'
;MKLLRYFLPVLLAVFTFCACDDWFGGDDPSDKEPQFSDYFKMEITRCERVADVLIVDFKMKNVSGKNLQQVELRSYDSGSKDNLGNDYYNRQDVSLGGRWSNLGQKSIKKNETITGSFRIKEFDKTNSAQKLTLNFKCVSSDLNFNGEVSIANIKIADKRVLTDGIDTNDFGLKYQLVGTERKIVDGRNCSFITFTVTNNTGVNLSNVDFCAHNFYGDTEDFYCYMSSDGSAFSYTATVRIQKGETKTLTICINNVPDRIKQLRGTVTCKTDSYILCSENVNFYDMTFE
;
A
#
# COMPACT_ATOMS: atom_id res chain seq x y z
N MET A 1 -11.93 -27.52 33.34
CA MET A 1 -12.26 -26.51 32.35
C MET A 1 -11.09 -26.37 31.40
N LYS A 2 -11.24 -26.85 30.16
CA LYS A 2 -10.14 -26.97 29.19
C LYS A 2 -10.19 -25.77 28.25
N LEU A 3 -9.12 -24.97 28.25
CA LEU A 3 -8.86 -23.90 27.27
C LEU A 3 -8.49 -24.55 25.93
N LEU A 4 -9.35 -24.37 24.95
CA LEU A 4 -9.11 -24.79 23.57
C LEU A 4 -8.34 -23.68 22.86
N ARG A 5 -7.05 -23.89 22.65
CA ARG A 5 -6.21 -23.02 21.80
C ARG A 5 -6.46 -23.39 20.35
N TYR A 6 -7.10 -22.51 19.60
CA TYR A 6 -7.14 -22.60 18.15
C TYR A 6 -5.82 -22.06 17.58
N PHE A 7 -4.95 -22.97 17.19
CA PHE A 7 -3.85 -22.68 16.29
C PHE A 7 -4.42 -22.66 14.87
N LEU A 8 -4.40 -21.48 14.24
CA LEU A 8 -4.65 -21.36 12.81
C LEU A 8 -3.37 -21.80 12.08
N PRO A 9 -3.39 -22.80 11.21
CA PRO A 9 -2.22 -23.15 10.42
C PRO A 9 -2.02 -22.09 9.33
N VAL A 10 -0.92 -21.36 9.43
CA VAL A 10 -0.40 -20.57 8.32
C VAL A 10 -0.01 -21.54 7.22
N LEU A 11 -0.80 -21.58 6.15
CA LEU A 11 -0.51 -22.39 4.99
C LEU A 11 0.66 -21.72 4.23
N LEU A 12 1.86 -22.22 4.47
CA LEU A 12 3.07 -21.83 3.75
C LEU A 12 2.98 -22.40 2.32
N ALA A 13 2.47 -21.61 1.39
CA ALA A 13 2.50 -21.97 -0.02
C ALA A 13 3.90 -21.77 -0.57
N VAL A 14 4.73 -22.81 -0.49
CA VAL A 14 6.00 -22.87 -1.21
C VAL A 14 5.67 -23.16 -2.67
N PHE A 15 5.71 -22.13 -3.51
CA PHE A 15 5.58 -22.32 -4.96
C PHE A 15 6.92 -22.81 -5.51
N THR A 16 6.97 -24.09 -5.84
CA THR A 16 7.98 -24.65 -6.73
C THR A 16 7.64 -24.23 -8.16
N PHE A 17 8.55 -23.54 -8.80
CA PHE A 17 8.46 -23.22 -10.22
C PHE A 17 8.54 -24.53 -11.01
N CYS A 18 7.46 -24.91 -11.70
CA CYS A 18 7.54 -25.92 -12.76
C CYS A 18 8.14 -25.25 -13.99
N ALA A 19 9.40 -25.52 -14.25
CA ALA A 19 9.97 -25.31 -15.56
C ALA A 19 9.33 -26.32 -16.51
N CYS A 20 8.71 -25.86 -17.60
CA CYS A 20 8.39 -26.72 -18.73
C CYS A 20 9.69 -27.05 -19.42
N ASP A 21 10.14 -28.28 -19.32
CA ASP A 21 11.22 -28.82 -20.12
C ASP A 21 10.73 -28.99 -21.56
N ASP A 22 11.13 -28.08 -22.44
CA ASP A 22 11.11 -28.33 -23.86
C ASP A 22 12.32 -29.20 -24.22
N TRP A 23 12.03 -30.48 -24.45
CA TRP A 23 13.01 -31.42 -24.96
C TRP A 23 13.19 -31.24 -26.47
N PHE A 24 14.11 -30.43 -26.92
CA PHE A 24 14.88 -30.52 -28.18
C PHE A 24 15.79 -29.29 -28.34
N GLY A 25 17.07 -29.51 -28.14
CA GLY A 25 18.14 -28.55 -28.43
C GLY A 25 19.16 -28.51 -27.31
N GLY A 26 20.33 -29.05 -27.56
CA GLY A 26 21.46 -28.97 -26.63
C GLY A 26 21.96 -27.52 -26.56
N ASP A 27 21.35 -26.73 -25.70
CA ASP A 27 21.86 -25.41 -25.40
C ASP A 27 23.00 -25.52 -24.38
N ASP A 28 24.10 -24.89 -24.70
CA ASP A 28 25.25 -24.74 -23.81
C ASP A 28 24.77 -24.05 -22.52
N PRO A 29 25.03 -24.60 -21.30
CA PRO A 29 24.60 -23.97 -20.03
C PRO A 29 25.11 -22.55 -19.83
N SER A 30 26.02 -22.07 -20.67
CA SER A 30 26.61 -20.73 -20.63
C SER A 30 25.72 -19.62 -21.22
N ASP A 31 24.66 -19.96 -21.98
CA ASP A 31 23.83 -18.97 -22.73
C ASP A 31 22.46 -18.68 -22.10
N LYS A 32 22.19 -19.21 -20.92
CA LYS A 32 20.91 -18.95 -20.26
C LYS A 32 20.83 -17.48 -19.77
N GLU A 33 19.92 -16.73 -20.35
CA GLU A 33 19.68 -15.36 -19.88
C GLU A 33 19.37 -15.34 -18.39
N PRO A 34 20.00 -14.41 -17.63
CA PRO A 34 19.81 -14.33 -16.19
C PRO A 34 18.35 -14.04 -15.86
N GLN A 35 17.80 -14.81 -14.94
CA GLN A 35 16.43 -14.69 -14.48
C GLN A 35 16.34 -13.90 -13.16
N PHE A 36 15.20 -13.29 -12.88
CA PHE A 36 14.95 -12.60 -11.61
C PHE A 36 15.26 -13.47 -10.39
N SER A 37 14.91 -14.76 -10.45
CA SER A 37 15.14 -15.75 -9.38
C SER A 37 16.61 -16.01 -9.05
N ASP A 38 17.52 -15.70 -9.97
CA ASP A 38 18.96 -15.86 -9.73
C ASP A 38 19.50 -14.79 -8.77
N TYR A 39 18.80 -13.68 -8.66
CA TYR A 39 19.21 -12.50 -7.89
C TYR A 39 18.32 -12.19 -6.70
N PHE A 40 17.02 -12.55 -6.79
CA PHE A 40 16.03 -12.21 -5.79
C PHE A 40 15.11 -13.38 -5.47
N LYS A 41 14.77 -13.53 -4.19
CA LYS A 41 13.66 -14.38 -3.75
C LYS A 41 12.53 -13.48 -3.31
N MET A 42 11.38 -13.58 -3.97
CA MET A 42 10.18 -12.80 -3.63
C MET A 42 9.10 -13.74 -3.07
N GLU A 43 8.48 -13.29 -1.99
CA GLU A 43 7.35 -13.94 -1.32
C GLU A 43 6.19 -12.96 -1.26
N ILE A 44 5.02 -13.35 -1.74
CA ILE A 44 3.79 -12.57 -1.56
C ILE A 44 3.23 -12.88 -0.18
N THR A 45 3.13 -11.84 0.66
CA THR A 45 2.68 -11.98 2.06
C THR A 45 1.22 -11.63 2.24
N ARG A 46 0.65 -10.81 1.35
CA ARG A 46 -0.76 -10.42 1.34
C ARG A 46 -1.22 -10.13 -0.08
N CYS A 47 -2.43 -10.52 -0.43
CA CYS A 47 -3.11 -10.06 -1.63
C CYS A 47 -4.59 -9.96 -1.31
N GLU A 48 -5.09 -8.74 -1.10
CA GLU A 48 -6.48 -8.52 -0.71
C GLU A 48 -7.06 -7.24 -1.30
N ARG A 49 -8.38 -7.24 -1.43
CA ARG A 49 -9.13 -6.07 -1.89
C ARG A 49 -9.39 -5.12 -0.75
N VAL A 50 -9.21 -3.86 -1.06
CA VAL A 50 -9.55 -2.76 -0.18
C VAL A 50 -10.34 -1.74 -1.02
N ALA A 51 -11.65 -1.71 -0.88
CA ALA A 51 -12.58 -0.99 -1.76
C ALA A 51 -12.37 -1.39 -3.25
N ASP A 52 -12.05 -0.43 -4.13
CA ASP A 52 -11.77 -0.65 -5.56
C ASP A 52 -10.27 -0.86 -5.88
N VAL A 53 -9.47 -1.10 -4.85
CA VAL A 53 -8.02 -1.27 -4.96
C VAL A 53 -7.65 -2.69 -4.55
N LEU A 54 -6.70 -3.30 -5.25
CA LEU A 54 -6.04 -4.52 -4.80
C LEU A 54 -4.65 -4.16 -4.25
N ILE A 55 -4.37 -4.61 -3.03
CA ILE A 55 -3.07 -4.48 -2.37
C ILE A 55 -2.37 -5.82 -2.39
N VAL A 56 -1.12 -5.83 -2.85
CA VAL A 56 -0.25 -7.02 -2.90
C VAL A 56 1.03 -6.70 -2.15
N ASP A 57 1.16 -7.20 -0.92
CA ASP A 57 2.37 -7.03 -0.12
C ASP A 57 3.35 -8.15 -0.39
N PHE A 58 4.64 -7.84 -0.34
CA PHE A 58 5.69 -8.80 -0.58
C PHE A 58 6.91 -8.57 0.30
N LYS A 59 7.70 -9.64 0.45
CA LYS A 59 9.08 -9.61 0.90
C LYS A 59 9.99 -9.97 -0.26
N MET A 60 11.08 -9.25 -0.42
CA MET A 60 12.09 -9.52 -1.45
C MET A 60 13.48 -9.59 -0.82
N LYS A 61 14.12 -10.75 -0.93
CA LYS A 61 15.47 -10.99 -0.43
C LYS A 61 16.48 -10.90 -1.56
N ASN A 62 17.53 -10.13 -1.37
CA ASN A 62 18.70 -10.13 -2.26
C ASN A 62 19.53 -11.39 -2.03
N VAL A 63 19.62 -12.27 -3.03
CA VAL A 63 20.44 -13.50 -3.01
C VAL A 63 21.60 -13.46 -4.01
N SER A 64 21.83 -12.32 -4.68
CA SER A 64 22.86 -12.13 -5.70
C SER A 64 24.29 -12.22 -5.17
N GLY A 65 24.49 -12.27 -3.86
CA GLY A 65 25.81 -12.26 -3.24
C GLY A 65 26.48 -10.89 -3.16
N LYS A 66 25.90 -9.83 -3.71
CA LYS A 66 26.43 -8.45 -3.77
C LYS A 66 25.57 -7.47 -3.00
N ASN A 67 26.13 -6.33 -2.59
CA ASN A 67 25.36 -5.16 -2.21
C ASN A 67 24.90 -4.44 -3.48
N LEU A 68 23.62 -4.11 -3.56
CA LEU A 68 23.01 -3.43 -4.69
C LEU A 68 22.70 -1.99 -4.29
N GLN A 69 23.27 -1.03 -5.04
CA GLN A 69 23.08 0.39 -4.77
C GLN A 69 21.71 0.85 -5.21
N GLN A 70 21.22 0.28 -6.33
CA GLN A 70 19.92 0.65 -6.88
C GLN A 70 19.23 -0.56 -7.50
N VAL A 71 18.10 -0.92 -6.90
CA VAL A 71 17.15 -1.87 -7.45
C VAL A 71 15.85 -1.12 -7.71
N GLU A 72 15.36 -1.21 -8.94
CA GLU A 72 14.13 -0.58 -9.37
C GLU A 72 13.06 -1.64 -9.65
N LEU A 73 11.87 -1.43 -9.11
CA LEU A 73 10.67 -2.13 -9.53
C LEU A 73 9.78 -1.15 -10.29
N ARG A 74 9.47 -1.47 -11.54
CA ARG A 74 8.68 -0.62 -12.44
C ARG A 74 7.36 -1.28 -12.74
N SER A 75 6.27 -0.61 -12.44
CA SER A 75 4.92 -1.10 -12.65
C SER A 75 4.27 -0.57 -13.93
N TYR A 76 4.85 0.44 -14.57
CA TYR A 76 4.30 1.09 -15.77
C TYR A 76 4.63 0.37 -17.08
N ASP A 77 5.66 -0.49 -17.08
CA ASP A 77 6.08 -1.23 -18.27
C ASP A 77 5.29 -2.54 -18.46
N SER A 78 4.49 -2.96 -17.46
CA SER A 78 3.81 -4.26 -17.45
C SER A 78 2.42 -4.13 -16.84
N GLY A 79 1.42 -4.78 -17.45
CA GLY A 79 0.06 -4.87 -16.92
C GLY A 79 -0.16 -6.16 -16.15
N SER A 80 -0.56 -6.08 -14.88
CA SER A 80 -1.04 -7.25 -14.15
C SER A 80 -2.41 -7.68 -14.67
N LYS A 81 -2.75 -8.97 -14.56
CA LYS A 81 -4.00 -9.53 -15.07
C LYS A 81 -4.69 -10.37 -14.00
N ASP A 82 -6.01 -10.31 -14.00
CA ASP A 82 -6.79 -11.24 -13.18
C ASP A 82 -7.23 -12.50 -13.95
N ASN A 83 -7.86 -13.42 -13.24
CA ASN A 83 -8.36 -14.66 -13.84
C ASN A 83 -9.64 -14.48 -14.69
N LEU A 84 -10.18 -13.28 -14.79
CA LEU A 84 -11.30 -12.92 -15.66
C LEU A 84 -10.82 -12.33 -16.98
N GLY A 85 -9.50 -12.10 -17.12
CA GLY A 85 -8.89 -11.51 -18.32
C GLY A 85 -8.81 -9.99 -18.30
N ASN A 86 -9.15 -9.33 -17.19
CA ASN A 86 -8.94 -7.89 -17.06
C ASN A 86 -7.45 -7.57 -17.01
N ASP A 87 -7.04 -6.54 -17.74
CA ASP A 87 -5.67 -6.02 -17.78
C ASP A 87 -5.61 -4.67 -17.05
N TYR A 88 -4.64 -4.55 -16.14
CA TYR A 88 -4.44 -3.38 -15.27
C TYR A 88 -3.24 -2.54 -15.68
N TYR A 89 -2.91 -2.51 -16.97
CA TYR A 89 -1.87 -1.65 -17.51
C TYR A 89 -2.12 -0.18 -17.15
N ASN A 90 -1.07 0.53 -16.70
CA ASN A 90 -1.11 1.91 -16.18
C ASN A 90 -1.97 2.15 -14.93
N ARG A 91 -2.47 1.09 -14.28
CA ARG A 91 -3.23 1.20 -13.03
C ARG A 91 -2.48 0.69 -11.81
N GLN A 92 -1.23 0.33 -11.99
CA GLN A 92 -0.40 -0.28 -10.96
C GLN A 92 0.65 0.70 -10.45
N ASP A 93 0.76 0.81 -9.13
CA ASP A 93 1.84 1.51 -8.44
C ASP A 93 2.62 0.53 -7.58
N VAL A 94 3.86 0.90 -7.22
CA VAL A 94 4.72 0.15 -6.30
C VAL A 94 5.24 1.07 -5.19
N SER A 95 5.42 0.50 -3.99
CA SER A 95 6.06 1.16 -2.85
C SER A 95 7.11 0.24 -2.25
N LEU A 96 8.32 0.73 -2.03
CA LEU A 96 9.41 0.05 -1.31
C LEU A 96 9.68 0.70 0.05
N GLY A 97 8.63 0.97 0.80
CA GLY A 97 8.68 1.64 2.10
C GLY A 97 8.70 3.18 1.97
N GLY A 98 8.02 3.73 0.97
CA GLY A 98 7.91 5.15 0.70
C GLY A 98 6.59 5.48 -0.02
N ARG A 99 6.60 6.58 -0.74
CA ARG A 99 5.45 7.04 -1.54
C ARG A 99 5.07 6.00 -2.61
N TRP A 100 3.79 5.87 -2.88
CA TRP A 100 3.28 5.14 -4.04
C TRP A 100 3.68 5.84 -5.34
N SER A 101 4.24 5.08 -6.25
CA SER A 101 4.70 5.55 -7.56
C SER A 101 4.67 4.39 -8.56
N ASN A 102 4.73 4.69 -9.83
CA ASN A 102 4.96 3.68 -10.86
C ASN A 102 6.41 3.15 -10.88
N LEU A 103 7.29 3.75 -10.06
CA LEU A 103 8.69 3.37 -9.91
C LEU A 103 9.07 3.33 -8.42
N GLY A 104 9.39 2.16 -7.89
CA GLY A 104 10.00 1.97 -6.59
C GLY A 104 11.51 1.77 -6.71
N GLN A 105 12.30 2.50 -5.93
CA GLN A 105 13.76 2.38 -5.93
C GLN A 105 14.29 2.16 -4.52
N LYS A 106 15.28 1.27 -4.37
CA LYS A 106 15.92 1.02 -3.07
C LYS A 106 17.31 0.41 -3.24
N SER A 107 18.24 0.74 -2.34
CA SER A 107 19.48 -0.01 -2.15
C SER A 107 19.20 -1.23 -1.25
N ILE A 108 19.79 -2.38 -1.58
CA ILE A 108 19.55 -3.64 -0.86
C ILE A 108 20.89 -4.30 -0.60
N LYS A 109 21.26 -4.47 0.67
CA LYS A 109 22.49 -5.14 1.05
C LYS A 109 22.47 -6.62 0.70
N LYS A 110 23.62 -7.24 0.60
CA LYS A 110 23.76 -8.69 0.48
C LYS A 110 22.95 -9.41 1.56
N ASN A 111 22.12 -10.37 1.16
CA ASN A 111 21.24 -11.17 2.01
C ASN A 111 20.15 -10.37 2.76
N GLU A 112 20.03 -9.07 2.53
CA GLU A 112 18.95 -8.26 3.11
C GLU A 112 17.60 -8.65 2.53
N THR A 113 16.59 -8.62 3.38
CA THR A 113 15.18 -8.74 2.98
C THR A 113 14.50 -7.40 3.17
N ILE A 114 13.89 -6.90 2.12
CA ILE A 114 13.04 -5.71 2.15
C ILE A 114 11.58 -6.09 2.04
N THR A 115 10.71 -5.21 2.49
CA THR A 115 9.27 -5.28 2.26
C THR A 115 8.85 -4.23 1.25
N GLY A 116 7.79 -4.52 0.53
CA GLY A 116 7.17 -3.60 -0.41
C GLY A 116 5.73 -4.01 -0.69
N SER A 117 5.06 -3.18 -1.47
CA SER A 117 3.69 -3.42 -1.87
C SER A 117 3.45 -2.96 -3.30
N PHE A 118 2.59 -3.66 -4.02
CA PHE A 118 1.96 -3.17 -5.24
C PHE A 118 0.51 -2.78 -4.93
N ARG A 119 0.04 -1.74 -5.61
CA ARG A 119 -1.35 -1.29 -5.56
C ARG A 119 -1.89 -1.28 -6.98
N ILE A 120 -3.02 -1.97 -7.21
CA ILE A 120 -3.73 -1.97 -8.48
C ILE A 120 -5.04 -1.20 -8.27
N LYS A 121 -5.18 -0.07 -8.95
CA LYS A 121 -6.34 0.82 -8.88
C LYS A 121 -7.47 0.30 -9.78
N GLU A 122 -8.71 0.62 -9.42
CA GLU A 122 -9.92 0.22 -10.15
C GLU A 122 -9.94 -1.28 -10.43
N PHE A 123 -9.55 -2.05 -9.41
CA PHE A 123 -9.46 -3.50 -9.54
C PHE A 123 -10.85 -4.13 -9.53
N ASP A 124 -11.14 -4.91 -10.58
CA ASP A 124 -12.32 -5.74 -10.73
C ASP A 124 -13.60 -5.22 -10.04
N LYS A 125 -14.27 -4.28 -10.72
CA LYS A 125 -15.51 -3.65 -10.23
C LYS A 125 -16.64 -4.64 -9.91
N THR A 126 -16.55 -5.87 -10.42
CA THR A 126 -17.54 -6.94 -10.18
C THR A 126 -17.28 -7.71 -8.89
N ASN A 127 -16.11 -7.55 -8.27
CA ASN A 127 -15.64 -8.32 -7.12
C ASN A 127 -15.60 -9.85 -7.34
N SER A 128 -15.42 -10.31 -8.58
CA SER A 128 -15.48 -11.71 -8.97
C SER A 128 -14.12 -12.37 -9.19
N ALA A 129 -13.07 -11.57 -9.43
CA ALA A 129 -11.72 -12.10 -9.62
C ALA A 129 -11.20 -12.75 -8.32
N GLN A 130 -10.62 -13.95 -8.45
CA GLN A 130 -10.09 -14.72 -7.32
C GLN A 130 -8.58 -14.91 -7.37
N LYS A 131 -7.97 -14.63 -8.51
CA LYS A 131 -6.54 -14.79 -8.74
C LYS A 131 -5.98 -13.63 -9.52
N LEU A 132 -4.73 -13.29 -9.24
CA LEU A 132 -3.94 -12.28 -9.92
C LEU A 132 -2.69 -12.93 -10.52
N THR A 133 -2.30 -12.47 -11.70
CA THR A 133 -0.93 -12.56 -12.23
C THR A 133 -0.33 -11.16 -12.12
N LEU A 134 0.61 -11.01 -11.20
CA LEU A 134 1.32 -9.76 -10.95
C LEU A 134 2.50 -9.65 -11.92
N ASN A 135 2.49 -8.62 -12.75
CA ASN A 135 3.57 -8.33 -13.70
C ASN A 135 4.24 -7.02 -13.34
N PHE A 136 5.56 -7.00 -13.40
CA PHE A 136 6.37 -5.79 -13.21
C PHE A 136 7.74 -5.99 -13.86
N LYS A 137 8.49 -4.91 -14.01
CA LYS A 137 9.87 -4.96 -14.48
C LYS A 137 10.83 -4.71 -13.34
N CYS A 138 11.89 -5.50 -13.26
CA CYS A 138 12.97 -5.31 -12.30
C CYS A 138 14.25 -4.90 -13.03
N VAL A 139 14.89 -3.83 -12.53
CA VAL A 139 16.14 -3.31 -13.10
C VAL A 139 17.17 -3.15 -12.01
N SER A 140 18.40 -3.58 -12.26
CA SER A 140 19.56 -3.34 -11.40
C SER A 140 20.81 -3.19 -12.25
N SER A 141 21.41 -2.01 -12.22
CA SER A 141 22.69 -1.75 -12.91
C SER A 141 23.85 -2.53 -12.34
N ASP A 142 23.85 -2.76 -11.01
CA ASP A 142 24.89 -3.54 -10.31
C ASP A 142 24.95 -5.00 -10.77
N LEU A 143 23.82 -5.52 -11.28
CA LEU A 143 23.69 -6.89 -11.78
C LEU A 143 23.66 -6.97 -13.31
N ASN A 144 23.65 -5.84 -14.00
CA ASN A 144 23.35 -5.77 -15.44
C ASN A 144 22.04 -6.50 -15.79
N PHE A 145 21.04 -6.37 -14.88
CA PHE A 145 19.76 -7.04 -15.01
C PHE A 145 18.66 -6.04 -15.38
N ASN A 146 17.85 -6.40 -16.36
CA ASN A 146 16.71 -5.61 -16.84
C ASN A 146 15.66 -6.57 -17.41
N GLY A 147 14.88 -7.18 -16.53
CA GLY A 147 13.95 -8.25 -16.89
C GLY A 147 12.52 -8.02 -16.45
N GLU A 148 11.60 -8.58 -17.21
CA GLU A 148 10.19 -8.69 -16.82
C GLU A 148 10.01 -9.82 -15.81
N VAL A 149 9.14 -9.58 -14.82
CA VAL A 149 8.82 -10.53 -13.77
C VAL A 149 7.32 -10.77 -13.79
N SER A 150 6.94 -12.04 -13.81
CA SER A 150 5.55 -12.47 -13.75
C SER A 150 5.35 -13.46 -12.61
N ILE A 151 4.46 -13.14 -11.67
CA ILE A 151 4.08 -14.02 -10.56
C ILE A 151 2.62 -14.40 -10.74
N ALA A 152 2.40 -15.62 -11.19
CA ALA A 152 1.07 -16.12 -11.51
C ALA A 152 0.34 -16.74 -10.30
N ASN A 153 -0.98 -16.88 -10.44
CA ASN A 153 -1.84 -17.60 -9.49
C ASN A 153 -1.83 -17.07 -8.05
N ILE A 154 -1.53 -15.79 -7.85
CA ILE A 154 -1.66 -15.17 -6.53
C ILE A 154 -3.15 -15.20 -6.14
N LYS A 155 -3.48 -15.91 -5.06
CA LYS A 155 -4.86 -15.98 -4.56
C LYS A 155 -5.22 -14.64 -3.93
N ILE A 156 -6.35 -14.07 -4.37
CA ILE A 156 -6.92 -12.87 -3.78
C ILE A 156 -7.74 -13.30 -2.57
N ALA A 157 -7.44 -12.72 -1.41
CA ALA A 157 -8.27 -12.94 -0.22
C ALA A 157 -9.66 -12.32 -0.42
N ASP A 158 -10.64 -12.88 0.25
CA ASP A 158 -11.97 -12.31 0.27
C ASP A 158 -11.92 -10.85 0.76
N LYS A 159 -12.91 -10.07 0.31
CA LYS A 159 -12.99 -8.64 0.64
C LYS A 159 -12.76 -8.44 2.14
N ARG A 160 -11.73 -7.67 2.48
CA ARG A 160 -11.51 -7.23 3.85
C ARG A 160 -12.71 -6.40 4.31
N VAL A 161 -13.34 -6.80 5.39
CA VAL A 161 -14.30 -5.94 6.08
C VAL A 161 -13.46 -4.95 6.87
N LEU A 162 -13.42 -3.70 6.43
CA LEU A 162 -12.83 -2.61 7.19
C LEU A 162 -13.75 -2.34 8.38
N THR A 163 -13.32 -2.71 9.56
CA THR A 163 -14.11 -2.55 10.79
C THR A 163 -14.15 -1.09 11.25
N ASP A 164 -13.21 -0.28 10.80
CA ASP A 164 -13.00 1.11 11.21
C ASP A 164 -13.09 2.13 10.06
N GLY A 165 -13.33 1.66 8.82
CA GLY A 165 -13.47 2.55 7.65
C GLY A 165 -12.20 3.25 7.21
N ILE A 166 -11.05 2.91 7.78
CA ILE A 166 -9.75 3.51 7.45
C ILE A 166 -8.79 2.42 6.95
N ASP A 167 -8.12 2.69 5.84
CA ASP A 167 -7.03 1.86 5.34
C ASP A 167 -5.80 2.70 5.05
N THR A 168 -4.64 2.15 5.38
CA THR A 168 -3.34 2.81 5.25
C THR A 168 -2.27 1.83 4.83
N ASN A 169 -1.16 2.36 4.35
CA ASN A 169 0.08 1.61 4.24
C ASN A 169 0.69 1.48 5.63
N ASP A 170 1.07 0.30 6.03
CA ASP A 170 1.60 0.03 7.38
C ASP A 170 3.04 0.53 7.56
N PHE A 171 3.21 1.83 7.79
CA PHE A 171 4.50 2.45 8.15
C PHE A 171 4.72 2.57 9.65
N GLY A 172 3.83 2.01 10.45
CA GLY A 172 3.89 2.11 11.89
C GLY A 172 3.08 3.28 12.47
N LEU A 173 2.27 3.96 11.68
CA LEU A 173 1.17 4.78 12.17
C LEU A 173 -0.11 3.96 12.11
N LYS A 174 -0.74 3.76 13.26
CA LYS A 174 -2.03 3.08 13.34
C LYS A 174 -3.15 4.10 13.43
N TYR A 175 -4.12 3.97 12.54
CA TYR A 175 -5.29 4.83 12.49
C TYR A 175 -6.53 4.11 12.99
N GLN A 176 -7.43 4.86 13.63
CA GLN A 176 -8.72 4.36 14.07
C GLN A 176 -9.79 5.44 13.91
N LEU A 177 -10.88 5.12 13.21
CA LEU A 177 -12.04 5.98 13.11
C LEU A 177 -12.70 6.11 14.49
N VAL A 178 -12.96 7.34 14.91
CA VAL A 178 -13.72 7.65 16.14
C VAL A 178 -15.17 7.89 15.80
N GLY A 179 -15.45 8.64 14.74
CA GLY A 179 -16.82 8.91 14.30
C GLY A 179 -16.87 9.92 13.18
N THR A 180 -18.10 10.08 12.68
CA THR A 180 -18.49 11.06 11.69
C THR A 180 -19.67 11.85 12.20
N GLU A 181 -19.76 13.12 11.83
CA GLU A 181 -20.89 13.97 12.20
C GLU A 181 -21.14 15.05 11.15
N ARG A 182 -22.36 15.59 11.13
CA ARG A 182 -22.71 16.74 10.29
C ARG A 182 -23.15 17.90 11.16
N LYS A 183 -22.64 19.09 10.86
CA LYS A 183 -22.98 20.33 11.56
C LYS A 183 -23.09 21.48 10.59
N ILE A 184 -23.91 22.47 10.96
CA ILE A 184 -23.92 23.77 10.30
C ILE A 184 -22.87 24.64 10.99
N VAL A 185 -21.86 25.06 10.23
CA VAL A 185 -20.82 25.98 10.68
C VAL A 185 -20.84 27.21 9.78
N ASP A 186 -21.06 28.38 10.35
CA ASP A 186 -21.17 29.64 9.63
C ASP A 186 -22.19 29.61 8.46
N GLY A 187 -23.33 28.93 8.68
CA GLY A 187 -24.39 28.77 7.68
C GLY A 187 -24.08 27.75 6.56
N ARG A 188 -23.00 26.99 6.64
CA ARG A 188 -22.62 25.96 5.67
C ARG A 188 -22.76 24.57 6.28
N ASN A 189 -23.24 23.63 5.50
CA ASN A 189 -23.22 22.20 5.88
C ASN A 189 -21.77 21.70 5.83
N CYS A 190 -21.25 21.31 6.97
CA CYS A 190 -19.93 20.72 7.12
C CYS A 190 -20.06 19.29 7.63
N SER A 191 -19.32 18.38 7.03
CA SER A 191 -19.17 17.00 7.50
C SER A 191 -17.81 16.81 8.14
N PHE A 192 -17.76 16.14 9.27
CA PHE A 192 -16.55 15.93 10.06
C PHE A 192 -16.24 14.44 10.16
N ILE A 193 -14.98 14.10 10.00
CA ILE A 193 -14.43 12.77 10.24
C ILE A 193 -13.41 12.91 11.37
N THR A 194 -13.66 12.29 12.51
CA THR A 194 -12.74 12.26 13.65
C THR A 194 -12.07 10.90 13.70
N PHE A 195 -10.74 10.89 13.80
CA PHE A 195 -9.95 9.68 13.88
C PHE A 195 -8.76 9.85 14.82
N THR A 196 -8.23 8.75 15.32
CA THR A 196 -6.99 8.74 16.11
C THR A 196 -5.83 8.22 15.28
N VAL A 197 -4.63 8.68 15.63
CA VAL A 197 -3.35 8.22 15.06
C VAL A 197 -2.43 7.84 16.19
N THR A 198 -1.99 6.59 16.21
CA THR A 198 -1.02 6.07 17.19
C THR A 198 0.33 5.85 16.54
N ASN A 199 1.39 6.38 17.13
CA ASN A 199 2.75 6.22 16.62
C ASN A 199 3.36 4.89 17.10
N ASN A 200 3.37 3.89 16.23
CA ASN A 200 4.02 2.59 16.44
C ASN A 200 5.34 2.45 15.66
N THR A 201 5.90 3.54 15.15
CA THR A 201 7.16 3.51 14.35
C THR A 201 8.39 3.14 15.17
N GLY A 202 8.28 3.17 16.51
CA GLY A 202 9.40 2.90 17.41
C GLY A 202 10.26 4.12 17.74
N VAL A 203 10.06 5.27 17.08
CA VAL A 203 10.78 6.54 17.29
C VAL A 203 9.83 7.70 17.54
N ASN A 204 10.32 8.78 18.13
CA ASN A 204 9.54 10.00 18.27
C ASN A 204 9.45 10.72 16.91
N LEU A 205 8.27 11.18 16.54
CA LEU A 205 8.02 11.94 15.34
C LEU A 205 7.87 13.42 15.71
N SER A 206 8.81 14.23 15.23
CA SER A 206 8.81 15.68 15.49
C SER A 206 7.71 16.39 14.70
N ASN A 207 7.44 15.94 13.49
CA ASN A 207 6.39 16.44 12.63
C ASN A 207 5.68 15.29 11.93
N VAL A 208 4.35 15.26 12.05
CA VAL A 208 3.46 14.45 11.23
C VAL A 208 2.51 15.42 10.56
N ASP A 209 2.70 15.62 9.27
CA ASP A 209 1.92 16.55 8.47
C ASP A 209 0.76 15.81 7.80
N PHE A 210 -0.47 16.15 8.18
CA PHE A 210 -1.68 15.68 7.54
C PHE A 210 -2.16 16.76 6.57
N CYS A 211 -2.12 16.47 5.28
CA CYS A 211 -2.44 17.43 4.23
C CYS A 211 -3.84 17.19 3.68
N ALA A 212 -4.79 18.02 4.08
CA ALA A 212 -6.18 17.92 3.63
C ALA A 212 -6.38 18.29 2.15
N HIS A 213 -5.55 19.14 1.59
CA HIS A 213 -5.64 19.52 0.18
C HIS A 213 -5.33 18.38 -0.80
N ASN A 214 -4.80 17.27 -0.30
CA ASN A 214 -4.55 16.07 -1.08
C ASN A 214 -5.65 15.01 -0.90
N PHE A 215 -6.76 15.35 -0.21
CA PHE A 215 -7.89 14.44 -0.06
C PHE A 215 -8.83 14.56 -1.27
N TYR A 216 -9.05 13.44 -1.94
CA TYR A 216 -9.90 13.33 -3.12
C TYR A 216 -11.09 12.43 -2.82
N GLY A 217 -12.26 12.82 -3.28
CA GLY A 217 -13.47 11.99 -3.24
C GLY A 217 -13.51 10.94 -4.35
N ASP A 218 -14.62 10.19 -4.44
CA ASP A 218 -14.85 9.15 -5.44
C ASP A 218 -14.96 9.71 -6.85
N THR A 219 -15.72 10.80 -6.98
CA THR A 219 -16.12 11.41 -8.26
C THR A 219 -15.76 12.89 -8.34
N GLU A 220 -15.52 13.53 -7.21
CA GLU A 220 -15.25 14.96 -7.10
C GLU A 220 -14.15 15.21 -6.07
N ASP A 221 -13.39 16.27 -6.28
CA ASP A 221 -12.43 16.77 -5.30
C ASP A 221 -13.17 17.59 -4.25
N PHE A 222 -13.00 17.25 -2.99
CA PHE A 222 -13.59 18.01 -1.88
C PHE A 222 -12.58 18.97 -1.27
N TYR A 223 -13.06 20.14 -0.94
CA TYR A 223 -12.29 21.06 -0.10
C TYR A 223 -12.32 20.56 1.33
N CYS A 224 -11.20 20.01 1.76
CA CYS A 224 -11.01 19.47 3.10
C CYS A 224 -10.10 20.38 3.92
N TYR A 225 -10.36 20.41 5.21
CA TYR A 225 -9.55 21.11 6.20
C TYR A 225 -9.26 20.17 7.36
N MET A 226 -8.10 20.27 7.97
CA MET A 226 -7.66 19.45 9.08
C MET A 226 -7.56 20.26 10.36
N SER A 227 -7.85 19.63 11.48
CA SER A 227 -7.59 20.17 12.81
C SER A 227 -6.96 19.11 13.70
N SER A 228 -5.99 19.53 14.53
CA SER A 228 -5.35 18.70 15.55
C SER A 228 -6.04 18.76 16.92
N ASP A 229 -6.95 19.68 17.10
CA ASP A 229 -7.65 19.92 18.38
C ASP A 229 -9.16 20.18 18.23
N GLY A 230 -9.67 20.16 16.98
CA GLY A 230 -11.06 20.42 16.67
C GLY A 230 -11.48 21.91 16.68
N SER A 231 -10.56 22.83 16.96
CA SER A 231 -10.87 24.26 17.12
C SER A 231 -10.48 25.11 15.91
N ALA A 232 -9.31 24.86 15.33
CA ALA A 232 -8.79 25.59 14.18
C ALA A 232 -8.55 24.63 13.02
N PHE A 233 -9.13 24.94 11.86
CA PHE A 233 -9.02 24.14 10.65
C PHE A 233 -8.15 24.80 9.60
N SER A 234 -7.22 24.05 9.03
CA SER A 234 -6.35 24.48 7.94
C SER A 234 -6.15 23.36 6.92
N TYR A 235 -5.53 23.66 5.79
CA TYR A 235 -5.19 22.64 4.79
C TYR A 235 -4.18 21.59 5.30
N THR A 236 -3.43 21.92 6.32
CA THR A 236 -2.46 21.00 6.92
C THR A 236 -2.56 21.08 8.43
N ALA A 237 -2.66 19.93 9.08
CA ALA A 237 -2.45 19.80 10.52
C ALA A 237 -1.08 19.16 10.76
N THR A 238 -0.21 19.85 11.51
CA THR A 238 1.07 19.33 11.92
C THR A 238 1.03 18.99 13.39
N VAL A 239 1.35 17.74 13.73
CA VAL A 239 1.38 17.27 15.12
C VAL A 239 2.71 16.62 15.44
N ARG A 240 3.10 16.71 16.72
CA ARG A 240 4.18 15.89 17.30
C ARG A 240 3.54 14.67 17.91
N ILE A 241 4.07 13.49 17.62
CA ILE A 241 3.57 12.24 18.20
C ILE A 241 4.75 11.45 18.74
N GLN A 242 4.84 11.31 20.06
CA GLN A 242 5.89 10.53 20.67
C GLN A 242 5.67 9.03 20.41
N LYS A 243 6.72 8.24 20.57
CA LYS A 243 6.63 6.78 20.48
C LYS A 243 5.52 6.25 21.39
N GLY A 244 4.58 5.52 20.82
CA GLY A 244 3.43 4.95 21.51
C GLY A 244 2.30 5.94 21.85
N GLU A 245 2.47 7.22 21.53
CA GLU A 245 1.45 8.24 21.79
C GLU A 245 0.34 8.17 20.72
N THR A 246 -0.88 8.51 21.15
CA THR A 246 -2.06 8.63 20.30
C THR A 246 -2.54 10.08 20.27
N LYS A 247 -2.81 10.60 19.07
CA LYS A 247 -3.43 11.91 18.85
C LYS A 247 -4.77 11.75 18.16
N THR A 248 -5.69 12.66 18.45
CA THR A 248 -6.96 12.77 17.73
C THR A 248 -6.88 13.89 16.71
N LEU A 249 -7.41 13.63 15.53
CA LEU A 249 -7.45 14.56 14.40
C LEU A 249 -8.87 14.59 13.84
N THR A 250 -9.25 15.74 13.28
CA THR A 250 -10.56 15.91 12.65
C THR A 250 -10.38 16.49 11.25
N ILE A 251 -11.04 15.87 10.26
CA ILE A 251 -11.22 16.41 8.92
C ILE A 251 -12.56 17.09 8.86
N CYS A 252 -12.61 18.32 8.36
CA CYS A 252 -13.83 19.05 8.01
C CYS A 252 -13.95 19.11 6.49
N ILE A 253 -15.08 18.72 5.95
CA ILE A 253 -15.36 18.70 4.52
C ILE A 253 -16.62 19.52 4.25
N ASN A 254 -16.55 20.49 3.33
CA ASN A 254 -17.67 21.36 2.99
C ASN A 254 -18.55 20.73 1.90
N ASN A 255 -19.86 20.88 2.01
CA ASN A 255 -20.85 20.52 0.99
C ASN A 255 -20.76 19.08 0.47
N VAL A 256 -20.62 18.12 1.36
CA VAL A 256 -20.58 16.70 0.98
C VAL A 256 -21.95 16.06 0.92
N PRO A 257 -22.13 15.04 0.09
CA PRO A 257 -23.28 14.15 0.13
C PRO A 257 -23.37 13.42 1.48
N ASP A 258 -24.52 12.80 1.76
CA ASP A 258 -24.74 12.05 3.01
C ASP A 258 -23.80 10.88 3.17
N ARG A 259 -23.18 10.43 2.09
CA ARG A 259 -22.22 9.34 2.05
C ARG A 259 -21.09 9.63 1.08
N ILE A 260 -19.87 9.38 1.52
CA ILE A 260 -18.66 9.33 0.67
C ILE A 260 -18.20 7.88 0.62
N LYS A 261 -18.08 7.32 -0.58
CA LYS A 261 -17.60 5.95 -0.77
C LYS A 261 -16.13 5.84 -0.45
N GLN A 262 -15.32 6.80 -0.88
CA GLN A 262 -13.90 6.86 -0.61
C GLN A 262 -13.41 8.31 -0.50
N LEU A 263 -12.62 8.58 0.54
CA LEU A 263 -11.86 9.81 0.71
C LEU A 263 -10.38 9.43 0.88
N ARG A 264 -9.51 10.03 0.08
CA ARG A 264 -8.08 9.71 0.06
C ARG A 264 -7.25 10.93 0.41
N GLY A 265 -6.28 10.77 1.31
CA GLY A 265 -5.34 11.80 1.70
C GLY A 265 -3.91 11.33 1.80
N THR A 266 -2.99 12.27 1.98
CA THR A 266 -1.56 12.01 2.15
C THR A 266 -1.08 12.47 3.52
N VAL A 267 -0.32 11.61 4.18
CA VAL A 267 0.37 11.90 5.43
C VAL A 267 1.87 11.83 5.20
N THR A 268 2.60 12.83 5.67
CA THR A 268 4.05 12.87 5.63
C THR A 268 4.60 12.90 7.04
N CYS A 269 5.41 11.93 7.40
CA CYS A 269 6.05 11.83 8.71
C CYS A 269 7.52 12.23 8.63
N LYS A 270 7.96 13.06 9.56
CA LYS A 270 9.36 13.51 9.67
C LYS A 270 9.89 13.25 11.07
N THR A 271 11.14 12.85 11.17
CA THR A 271 11.96 13.07 12.36
C THR A 271 12.64 14.43 12.28
N ASP A 272 13.39 14.82 13.32
CA ASP A 272 13.93 16.19 13.47
C ASP A 272 14.64 16.77 12.23
N SER A 273 15.12 15.95 11.32
CA SER A 273 15.90 16.40 10.17
C SER A 273 15.57 15.79 8.82
N TYR A 274 14.70 14.76 8.75
CA TYR A 274 14.39 14.09 7.47
C TYR A 274 13.01 13.45 7.42
N ILE A 275 12.53 13.20 6.21
CA ILE A 275 11.27 12.51 5.96
C ILE A 275 11.48 11.01 6.21
N LEU A 276 10.72 10.42 7.14
CA LEU A 276 10.69 8.99 7.37
C LEU A 276 9.81 8.25 6.36
N CYS A 277 8.63 8.79 6.12
CA CYS A 277 7.66 8.18 5.23
C CYS A 277 6.70 9.22 4.65
N SER A 278 6.08 8.86 3.56
CA SER A 278 4.88 9.52 3.05
C SER A 278 3.91 8.42 2.68
N GLU A 279 2.72 8.44 3.26
CA GLU A 279 1.70 7.42 3.04
C GLU A 279 0.37 8.03 2.64
N ASN A 280 -0.47 7.22 1.98
CA ASN A 280 -1.84 7.58 1.73
C ASN A 280 -2.71 7.01 2.85
N VAL A 281 -3.63 7.84 3.34
CA VAL A 281 -4.70 7.43 4.25
C VAL A 281 -5.99 7.41 3.46
N ASN A 282 -6.71 6.31 3.51
CA ASN A 282 -7.99 6.17 2.81
C ASN A 282 -9.08 5.92 3.82
N PHE A 283 -10.16 6.68 3.70
CA PHE A 283 -11.41 6.50 4.45
C PHE A 283 -12.45 5.96 3.49
N TYR A 284 -13.16 4.94 3.91
CA TYR A 284 -14.14 4.24 3.07
C TYR A 284 -15.51 4.24 3.71
N ASP A 285 -16.54 4.34 2.85
CA ASP A 285 -17.94 4.21 3.21
C ASP A 285 -18.38 5.14 4.36
N MET A 286 -17.83 6.37 4.39
CA MET A 286 -18.17 7.36 5.40
C MET A 286 -19.62 7.83 5.22
N THR A 287 -20.42 7.67 6.25
CA THR A 287 -21.80 8.16 6.33
C THR A 287 -21.85 9.28 7.36
N PHE A 288 -22.54 10.36 7.03
CA PHE A 288 -22.67 11.53 7.88
C PHE A 288 -24.14 11.72 8.28
N GLU A 289 -24.40 11.67 9.56
CA GLU A 289 -25.72 11.88 10.17
C GLU A 289 -25.84 13.28 10.80
#